data_ace09839d33fdba58a7a9433ecc3f191
#
_entry.id   ace09839d33fdba58a7a9433ecc3f191
#
_cell.length_a   1.000
_cell.length_b   1.000
_cell.length_c   1.000
_cell.angle_alpha   90.00
_cell.angle_beta   90.00
_cell.angle_gamma   90.00
#
_symmetry.space_group_name_H-M   'P 1'
#
loop_
_entity.id
_entity.type
_entity.pdbx_description
1 polymer ?
#
loop_
_entity_poly.entity_id
_entity_poly.type
_entity_poly.pdbx_seq_one_letter_code
_entity_poly.pdbx_strand_id
1 'polypeptide(L)'
;GVAYPEITEMQARAILEAAAELTQENISVLPEIMIPLVGTVTEFQDQEKIIRSIAQAVLKESDVSFDYLVGTMIELPRACLTADEIAEHAEFFSFGTNDLTQTTYGFSRDDIGSFLPNYLERNILPQDPFQSLDVSGVGKLVSMAVKYGRGINSSLKIGICGEHGGDPASIHFCKEN
;
A
#
# COMPACT_ATOMS: atom_id res chain seq x y z
N GLY A 1 -9.68 7.60 -7.38
CA GLY A 1 -10.51 6.46 -7.75
C GLY A 1 -11.98 6.74 -7.53
N VAL A 2 -12.42 6.93 -6.27
CA VAL A 2 -13.86 7.07 -5.94
C VAL A 2 -14.55 8.21 -6.69
N ALA A 3 -13.95 9.39 -6.75
CA ALA A 3 -14.53 10.55 -7.44
C ALA A 3 -14.45 10.49 -8.98
N TYR A 4 -13.49 9.72 -9.49
CA TYR A 4 -13.21 9.56 -10.93
C TYR A 4 -12.90 8.09 -11.21
N PRO A 5 -13.93 7.21 -11.20
CA PRO A 5 -13.74 5.77 -11.38
C PRO A 5 -13.13 5.38 -12.73
N GLU A 6 -13.33 6.20 -13.75
CA GLU A 6 -12.74 6.03 -15.08
C GLU A 6 -11.21 6.03 -15.07
N ILE A 7 -10.57 6.67 -14.07
CA ILE A 7 -9.10 6.62 -13.91
C ILE A 7 -8.69 5.22 -13.44
N THR A 8 -9.38 4.65 -12.45
CA THR A 8 -9.13 3.28 -11.98
C THR A 8 -9.38 2.27 -13.10
N GLU A 9 -10.46 2.43 -13.87
CA GLU A 9 -10.77 1.59 -15.03
C GLU A 9 -9.65 1.62 -16.06
N MET A 10 -9.20 2.82 -16.45
CA MET A 10 -8.13 2.99 -17.43
C MET A 10 -6.81 2.37 -16.97
N GLN A 11 -6.40 2.62 -15.72
CA GLN A 11 -5.15 2.11 -15.17
C GLN A 11 -5.18 0.59 -15.01
N ALA A 12 -6.27 0.04 -14.46
CA ALA A 12 -6.43 -1.40 -14.33
C ALA A 12 -6.42 -2.09 -15.70
N ARG A 13 -7.12 -1.53 -16.70
CA ARG A 13 -7.15 -2.04 -18.06
C ARG A 13 -5.74 -2.06 -18.67
N ALA A 14 -4.99 -0.97 -18.57
CA ALA A 14 -3.63 -0.89 -19.11
C ALA A 14 -2.68 -1.96 -18.51
N ILE A 15 -2.74 -2.18 -17.19
CA ILE A 15 -1.93 -3.20 -16.50
C ILE A 15 -2.33 -4.60 -17.00
N LEU A 16 -3.62 -4.89 -17.06
CA LEU A 16 -4.13 -6.21 -17.40
C LEU A 16 -3.98 -6.53 -18.89
N GLU A 17 -4.11 -5.55 -19.79
CA GLU A 17 -3.84 -5.71 -21.22
C GLU A 17 -2.36 -6.01 -21.47
N ALA A 18 -1.44 -5.28 -20.81
CA ALA A 18 0.00 -5.58 -20.89
C ALA A 18 0.32 -6.99 -20.38
N ALA A 19 -0.31 -7.42 -19.31
CA ALA A 19 -0.17 -8.79 -18.80
C ALA A 19 -0.73 -9.83 -19.78
N ALA A 20 -1.83 -9.55 -20.43
CA ALA A 20 -2.43 -10.42 -21.45
C ALA A 20 -1.53 -10.56 -22.67
N GLU A 21 -0.95 -9.47 -23.19
CA GLU A 21 0.01 -9.49 -24.30
C GLU A 21 1.22 -10.37 -23.98
N LEU A 22 1.82 -10.19 -22.79
CA LEU A 22 2.97 -11.01 -22.37
C LEU A 22 2.59 -12.48 -22.21
N THR A 23 1.39 -12.76 -21.71
CA THR A 23 0.89 -14.15 -21.59
C THR A 23 0.75 -14.80 -22.98
N GLN A 24 0.28 -14.08 -23.98
CA GLN A 24 0.21 -14.57 -25.38
C GLN A 24 1.61 -14.89 -25.95
N GLU A 25 2.63 -14.18 -25.49
CA GLU A 25 4.05 -14.44 -25.83
C GLU A 25 4.66 -15.57 -25.00
N ASN A 26 3.88 -16.27 -24.17
CA ASN A 26 4.32 -17.31 -23.24
C ASN A 26 5.27 -16.81 -22.13
N ILE A 27 5.17 -15.55 -21.77
CA ILE A 27 5.87 -14.96 -20.62
C ILE A 27 4.96 -15.09 -19.40
N SER A 28 5.46 -15.69 -18.32
CA SER A 28 4.72 -15.78 -17.06
C SER A 28 4.63 -14.41 -16.38
N VAL A 29 3.41 -14.01 -16.03
CA VAL A 29 3.12 -12.74 -15.36
C VAL A 29 2.30 -12.98 -14.09
N LEU A 30 2.53 -12.14 -13.08
CA LEU A 30 1.78 -12.13 -11.83
C LEU A 30 1.51 -10.68 -11.41
N PRO A 31 0.53 -10.00 -12.04
CA PRO A 31 0.22 -8.61 -11.71
C PRO A 31 -0.33 -8.47 -10.28
N GLU A 32 0.11 -7.44 -9.59
CA GLU A 32 -0.41 -7.06 -8.28
C GLU A 32 -0.91 -5.61 -8.37
N ILE A 33 -2.22 -5.44 -8.31
CA ILE A 33 -2.86 -4.13 -8.42
C ILE A 33 -3.15 -3.59 -7.03
N MET A 34 -2.55 -2.45 -6.71
CA MET A 34 -2.59 -1.84 -5.41
C MET A 34 -3.46 -0.60 -5.41
N ILE A 35 -4.49 -0.57 -4.55
CA ILE A 35 -5.37 0.58 -4.37
C ILE A 35 -4.75 1.51 -3.31
N PRO A 36 -4.42 2.77 -3.66
CA PRO A 36 -3.83 3.71 -2.71
C PRO A 36 -4.86 4.40 -1.84
N LEU A 37 -4.42 5.02 -0.75
CA LEU A 37 -5.16 5.96 0.10
C LEU A 37 -6.48 5.41 0.66
N VAL A 38 -6.53 4.11 0.90
CA VAL A 38 -7.71 3.46 1.48
C VAL A 38 -7.81 3.79 2.97
N GLY A 39 -8.92 4.37 3.36
CA GLY A 39 -9.25 4.66 4.76
C GLY A 39 -10.32 3.73 5.34
N THR A 40 -11.13 3.09 4.50
CA THR A 40 -12.21 2.19 4.92
C THR A 40 -12.29 0.96 4.03
N VAL A 41 -12.80 -0.15 4.58
CA VAL A 41 -13.06 -1.36 3.79
C VAL A 41 -14.02 -1.09 2.63
N THR A 42 -14.99 -0.22 2.82
CA THR A 42 -15.97 0.13 1.76
C THR A 42 -15.31 0.84 0.58
N GLU A 43 -14.33 1.73 0.83
CA GLU A 43 -13.53 2.34 -0.26
C GLU A 43 -12.73 1.28 -1.02
N PHE A 44 -12.11 0.33 -0.30
CA PHE A 44 -11.39 -0.77 -0.94
C PHE A 44 -12.31 -1.60 -1.83
N GLN A 45 -13.45 -2.05 -1.31
CA GLN A 45 -14.43 -2.88 -2.03
C GLN A 45 -14.99 -2.18 -3.27
N ASP A 46 -15.24 -0.87 -3.18
CA ASP A 46 -15.72 -0.06 -4.33
C ASP A 46 -14.71 -0.10 -5.48
N GLN A 47 -13.44 0.12 -5.18
CA GLN A 47 -12.38 0.13 -6.19
C GLN A 47 -11.99 -1.28 -6.66
N GLU A 48 -11.98 -2.26 -5.77
CA GLU A 48 -11.76 -3.67 -6.12
C GLU A 48 -12.78 -4.16 -7.13
N LYS A 49 -14.06 -3.85 -6.92
CA LYS A 49 -15.14 -4.23 -7.85
C LYS A 49 -14.89 -3.72 -9.27
N ILE A 50 -14.40 -2.49 -9.41
CA ILE A 50 -14.05 -1.92 -10.72
C ILE A 50 -12.92 -2.74 -11.34
N ILE A 51 -11.82 -2.97 -10.59
CA ILE A 51 -10.65 -3.72 -11.06
C ILE A 51 -11.05 -5.13 -11.48
N ARG A 52 -11.84 -5.84 -10.67
CA ARG A 52 -12.29 -7.21 -10.98
C ARG A 52 -13.17 -7.26 -12.23
N SER A 53 -14.03 -6.25 -12.42
CA SER A 53 -14.87 -6.14 -13.62
C SER A 53 -14.02 -5.95 -14.89
N ILE A 54 -13.01 -5.07 -14.84
CA ILE A 54 -12.08 -4.85 -15.95
C ILE A 54 -11.24 -6.10 -16.22
N ALA A 55 -10.77 -6.78 -15.17
CA ALA A 55 -10.02 -8.02 -15.34
C ALA A 55 -10.81 -9.09 -16.08
N GLN A 56 -12.08 -9.30 -15.70
CA GLN A 56 -12.96 -10.24 -16.40
C GLN A 56 -13.14 -9.88 -17.88
N ALA A 57 -13.28 -8.59 -18.20
CA ALA A 57 -13.41 -8.13 -19.57
C ALA A 57 -12.13 -8.39 -20.37
N VAL A 58 -10.95 -7.99 -19.86
CA VAL A 58 -9.66 -8.15 -20.55
C VAL A 58 -9.32 -9.61 -20.76
N LEU A 59 -9.45 -10.47 -19.74
CA LEU A 59 -9.18 -11.92 -19.87
C LEU A 59 -10.05 -12.57 -20.94
N LYS A 60 -11.32 -12.18 -21.01
CA LYS A 60 -12.27 -12.68 -22.03
C LYS A 60 -11.93 -12.14 -23.43
N GLU A 61 -11.63 -10.84 -23.55
CA GLU A 61 -11.32 -10.19 -24.84
C GLU A 61 -10.03 -10.74 -25.46
N SER A 62 -9.03 -11.06 -24.62
CA SER A 62 -7.71 -11.55 -25.04
C SER A 62 -7.61 -13.08 -25.16
N ASP A 63 -8.63 -13.83 -24.74
CA ASP A 63 -8.68 -15.30 -24.70
C ASP A 63 -7.45 -15.90 -23.95
N VAL A 64 -7.07 -15.31 -22.84
CA VAL A 64 -5.96 -15.76 -21.98
C VAL A 64 -6.41 -15.92 -20.54
N SER A 65 -5.61 -16.61 -19.74
CA SER A 65 -5.81 -16.75 -18.30
C SER A 65 -4.47 -16.57 -17.59
N PHE A 66 -4.46 -15.72 -16.55
CA PHE A 66 -3.34 -15.56 -15.62
C PHE A 66 -3.88 -15.15 -14.25
N ASP A 67 -3.11 -15.43 -13.21
CA ASP A 67 -3.43 -15.03 -11.85
C ASP A 67 -3.01 -13.57 -11.63
N TYR A 68 -3.77 -12.85 -10.83
CA TYR A 68 -3.46 -11.50 -10.39
C TYR A 68 -4.00 -11.28 -8.97
N LEU A 69 -3.37 -10.35 -8.24
CA LEU A 69 -3.80 -9.98 -6.90
C LEU A 69 -4.32 -8.54 -6.88
N VAL A 70 -5.31 -8.30 -6.03
CA VAL A 70 -5.77 -6.95 -5.69
C VAL A 70 -5.57 -6.73 -4.20
N GLY A 71 -4.78 -5.72 -3.87
CA GLY A 71 -4.48 -5.36 -2.49
C GLY A 71 -4.51 -3.85 -2.29
N THR A 72 -4.04 -3.41 -1.15
CA THR A 72 -4.07 -1.98 -0.81
C THR A 72 -2.77 -1.50 -0.20
N MET A 73 -2.55 -0.21 -0.33
CA MET A 73 -1.56 0.50 0.47
C MET A 73 -2.15 0.80 1.86
N ILE A 74 -1.42 0.43 2.90
CA ILE A 74 -1.72 0.84 4.28
C ILE A 74 -0.84 2.05 4.59
N GLU A 75 -1.43 3.23 4.51
CA GLU A 75 -0.70 4.50 4.58
C GLU A 75 -1.44 5.59 5.36
N LEU A 76 -2.61 5.24 5.92
CA LEU A 76 -3.37 6.09 6.80
C LEU A 76 -3.47 5.46 8.19
N PRO A 77 -3.34 6.22 9.29
CA PRO A 77 -3.52 5.70 10.64
C PRO A 77 -4.86 4.96 10.83
N ARG A 78 -5.93 5.46 10.20
CA ARG A 78 -7.23 4.80 10.25
C ARG A 78 -7.19 3.40 9.64
N ALA A 79 -6.52 3.23 8.49
CA ALA A 79 -6.37 1.93 7.85
C ALA A 79 -5.58 0.94 8.73
N CYS A 80 -4.57 1.43 9.47
CA CYS A 80 -3.84 0.60 10.43
C CYS A 80 -4.74 0.10 11.56
N LEU A 81 -5.66 0.95 12.04
CA LEU A 81 -6.57 0.63 13.15
C LEU A 81 -7.70 -0.33 12.74
N THR A 82 -8.04 -0.42 11.47
CA THR A 82 -9.10 -1.27 10.91
C THR A 82 -8.56 -2.24 9.86
N ALA A 83 -7.29 -2.64 10.02
CA ALA A 83 -6.62 -3.52 9.07
C ALA A 83 -7.19 -4.93 9.03
N ASP A 84 -7.85 -5.39 10.10
CA ASP A 84 -8.63 -6.62 10.12
C ASP A 84 -9.80 -6.58 9.14
N GLU A 85 -10.61 -5.51 9.15
CA GLU A 85 -11.72 -5.35 8.22
C GLU A 85 -11.23 -5.34 6.75
N ILE A 86 -10.12 -4.65 6.47
CA ILE A 86 -9.55 -4.56 5.12
C ILE A 86 -8.97 -5.92 4.68
N ALA A 87 -8.35 -6.66 5.60
CA ALA A 87 -7.74 -7.96 5.32
C ALA A 87 -8.75 -9.08 4.98
N GLU A 88 -10.05 -8.89 5.27
CA GLU A 88 -11.10 -9.80 4.82
C GLU A 88 -11.24 -9.81 3.29
N HIS A 89 -10.77 -8.77 2.60
CA HIS A 89 -10.93 -8.58 1.17
C HIS A 89 -9.61 -8.40 0.43
N ALA A 90 -8.65 -7.69 1.01
CA ALA A 90 -7.37 -7.42 0.36
C ALA A 90 -6.47 -8.67 0.36
N GLU A 91 -5.89 -8.99 -0.80
CA GLU A 91 -5.00 -10.13 -0.98
C GLU A 91 -3.55 -9.84 -0.56
N PHE A 92 -3.20 -8.57 -0.44
CA PHE A 92 -1.91 -8.12 0.12
C PHE A 92 -2.01 -6.72 0.71
N PHE A 93 -1.05 -6.40 1.59
CA PHE A 93 -0.81 -5.04 2.09
C PHE A 93 0.57 -4.56 1.64
N SER A 94 0.66 -3.27 1.32
CA SER A 94 1.93 -2.56 1.18
C SER A 94 1.91 -1.31 2.06
N PHE A 95 2.86 -1.18 2.97
CA PHE A 95 2.94 0.01 3.82
C PHE A 95 3.51 1.19 3.05
N GLY A 96 2.70 2.22 2.81
CA GLY A 96 3.10 3.53 2.28
C GLY A 96 3.60 4.41 3.43
N THR A 97 4.82 4.14 3.89
CA THR A 97 5.34 4.72 5.12
C THR A 97 5.58 6.21 5.06
N ASN A 98 5.70 6.81 3.87
CA ASN A 98 5.79 8.26 3.71
C ASN A 98 4.49 8.94 4.13
N ASP A 99 3.36 8.51 3.56
CA ASP A 99 2.06 9.08 3.89
C ASP A 99 1.61 8.69 5.29
N LEU A 100 1.95 7.48 5.74
CA LEU A 100 1.68 7.08 7.12
C LEU A 100 2.45 7.95 8.12
N THR A 101 3.71 8.28 7.84
CA THR A 101 4.51 9.20 8.66
C THR A 101 3.90 10.60 8.64
N GLN A 102 3.61 11.13 7.45
CA GLN A 102 3.02 12.45 7.26
C GLN A 102 1.72 12.61 8.05
N THR A 103 0.83 11.64 7.93
CA THR A 103 -0.50 11.69 8.57
C THR A 103 -0.43 11.42 10.09
N THR A 104 0.51 10.60 10.54
CA THR A 104 0.71 10.31 11.97
C THR A 104 1.28 11.50 12.71
N TYR A 105 2.27 12.19 12.14
CA TYR A 105 2.85 13.40 12.71
C TYR A 105 2.03 14.66 12.44
N GLY A 106 1.14 14.65 11.43
CA GLY A 106 0.51 15.86 10.91
C GLY A 106 1.51 16.79 10.22
N PHE A 107 2.58 16.24 9.67
CA PHE A 107 3.60 16.97 8.92
C PHE A 107 3.33 16.89 7.42
N SER A 108 3.57 17.99 6.71
CA SER A 108 3.62 17.97 5.25
C SER A 108 5.06 17.75 4.78
N ARG A 109 5.28 16.80 3.87
CA ARG A 109 6.60 16.59 3.25
C ARG A 109 7.09 17.83 2.49
N ASP A 110 6.18 18.63 1.96
CA ASP A 110 6.52 19.85 1.23
C ASP A 110 6.99 20.97 2.18
N ASP A 111 6.48 21.00 3.41
CA ASP A 111 6.74 22.07 4.37
C ASP A 111 7.77 21.71 5.45
N ILE A 112 8.05 20.43 5.66
CA ILE A 112 8.91 19.95 6.76
C ILE A 112 10.31 20.55 6.72
N GLY A 113 10.85 20.84 5.54
CA GLY A 113 12.16 21.46 5.36
C GLY A 113 12.30 22.82 6.05
N SER A 114 11.20 23.50 6.34
CA SER A 114 11.19 24.80 7.00
C SER A 114 11.44 24.74 8.51
N PHE A 115 11.11 23.62 9.16
CA PHE A 115 11.18 23.48 10.62
C PHE A 115 12.00 22.26 11.11
N LEU A 116 12.14 21.21 10.31
CA LEU A 116 12.85 19.98 10.68
C LEU A 116 14.28 20.24 11.18
N PRO A 117 15.10 21.12 10.54
CA PRO A 117 16.43 21.42 11.04
C PRO A 117 16.45 21.88 12.49
N ASN A 118 15.48 22.71 12.89
CA ASN A 118 15.37 23.18 14.29
C ASN A 118 15.00 22.03 15.26
N TYR A 119 14.18 21.06 14.81
CA TYR A 119 13.82 19.90 15.61
C TYR A 119 15.01 18.97 15.84
N LEU A 120 15.85 18.78 14.82
CA LEU A 120 17.06 17.96 14.90
C LEU A 120 18.13 18.64 15.77
N GLU A 121 18.40 19.93 15.56
CA GLU A 121 19.37 20.70 16.33
C GLU A 121 19.03 20.71 17.83
N ARG A 122 17.75 20.82 18.15
CA ARG A 122 17.26 20.83 19.54
C ARG A 122 17.03 19.43 20.12
N ASN A 123 17.35 18.37 19.38
CA ASN A 123 17.12 16.96 19.75
C ASN A 123 15.64 16.66 20.12
N ILE A 124 14.68 17.38 19.50
CA ILE A 124 13.24 17.07 19.64
C ILE A 124 12.92 15.82 18.87
N LEU A 125 13.49 15.67 17.66
CA LEU A 125 13.50 14.41 16.91
C LEU A 125 14.96 13.91 16.83
N PRO A 126 15.20 12.61 17.02
CA PRO A 126 16.56 12.05 16.95
C PRO A 126 17.09 12.00 15.52
N GLN A 127 16.19 11.93 14.54
CA GLN A 127 16.47 11.83 13.10
C GLN A 127 15.27 12.27 12.29
N ASP A 128 15.46 12.42 10.97
CA ASP A 128 14.39 12.71 10.03
C ASP A 128 13.45 11.51 9.93
N PRO A 129 12.16 11.65 10.31
CA PRO A 129 11.21 10.55 10.31
C PRO A 129 10.80 10.10 8.90
N PHE A 130 11.15 10.83 7.84
CA PHE A 130 10.95 10.43 6.45
C PHE A 130 12.14 9.65 5.86
N GLN A 131 13.30 9.72 6.49
CA GLN A 131 14.48 8.94 6.09
C GLN A 131 14.57 7.62 6.84
N SER A 132 14.29 7.63 8.13
CA SER A 132 14.31 6.43 8.97
C SER A 132 13.02 6.35 9.79
N LEU A 133 12.41 5.17 9.83
CA LEU A 133 11.09 4.95 10.40
C LEU A 133 11.05 5.33 11.89
N ASP A 134 10.07 6.12 12.28
CA ASP A 134 9.71 6.34 13.69
C ASP A 134 9.09 5.06 14.27
N VAL A 135 9.93 4.22 14.84
CA VAL A 135 9.50 2.95 15.44
C VAL A 135 8.53 3.16 16.60
N SER A 136 8.67 4.26 17.35
CA SER A 136 7.90 4.52 18.56
C SER A 136 6.46 4.96 18.30
N GLY A 137 6.20 5.58 17.16
CA GLY A 137 4.87 6.06 16.73
C GLY A 137 4.39 5.29 15.50
N VAL A 138 4.94 5.60 14.32
CA VAL A 138 4.56 5.00 13.05
C VAL A 138 4.76 3.48 13.07
N GLY A 139 5.86 3.00 13.63
CA GLY A 139 6.16 1.57 13.76
C GLY A 139 5.11 0.82 14.56
N LYS A 140 4.53 1.43 15.60
CA LYS A 140 3.42 0.81 16.33
C LYS A 140 2.17 0.61 15.48
N LEU A 141 1.86 1.58 14.61
CA LEU A 141 0.74 1.44 13.67
C LEU A 141 1.00 0.33 12.66
N VAL A 142 2.23 0.25 12.15
CA VAL A 142 2.66 -0.85 11.26
C VAL A 142 2.50 -2.21 11.95
N SER A 143 3.07 -2.38 13.16
CA SER A 143 2.97 -3.64 13.92
C SER A 143 1.52 -4.02 14.22
N MET A 144 0.67 -3.02 14.53
CA MET A 144 -0.75 -3.23 14.78
C MET A 144 -1.46 -3.74 13.53
N ALA A 145 -1.23 -3.09 12.39
CA ALA A 145 -1.84 -3.48 11.11
C ALA A 145 -1.38 -4.87 10.64
N VAL A 146 -0.09 -5.19 10.80
CA VAL A 146 0.43 -6.55 10.54
C VAL A 146 -0.28 -7.58 11.40
N LYS A 147 -0.38 -7.34 12.71
CA LYS A 147 -1.05 -8.24 13.64
C LYS A 147 -2.53 -8.45 13.30
N TYR A 148 -3.24 -7.37 12.97
CA TYR A 148 -4.66 -7.43 12.63
C TYR A 148 -4.87 -8.13 11.28
N GLY A 149 -4.12 -7.76 10.26
CA GLY A 149 -4.21 -8.37 8.95
C GLY A 149 -3.89 -9.87 8.97
N ARG A 150 -2.78 -10.28 9.60
CA ARG A 150 -2.43 -11.70 9.76
C ARG A 150 -3.33 -12.46 10.71
N GLY A 151 -4.04 -11.77 11.59
CA GLY A 151 -5.08 -12.37 12.42
C GLY A 151 -6.27 -12.88 11.61
N ILE A 152 -6.58 -12.23 10.50
CA ILE A 152 -7.62 -12.63 9.54
C ILE A 152 -7.06 -13.62 8.50
N ASN A 153 -5.92 -13.27 7.90
CA ASN A 153 -5.24 -14.10 6.89
C ASN A 153 -3.78 -14.32 7.30
N SER A 154 -3.47 -15.48 7.86
CA SER A 154 -2.12 -15.80 8.35
C SER A 154 -1.05 -15.81 7.24
N SER A 155 -1.45 -15.96 5.98
CA SER A 155 -0.59 -15.94 4.79
C SER A 155 -0.62 -14.61 4.05
N LEU A 156 -1.23 -13.56 4.63
CA LEU A 156 -1.31 -12.25 4.00
C LEU A 156 0.07 -11.76 3.60
N LYS A 157 0.26 -11.51 2.31
CA LYS A 157 1.48 -10.92 1.80
C LYS A 157 1.57 -9.47 2.28
N ILE A 158 2.69 -9.11 2.90
CA ILE A 158 2.90 -7.77 3.43
C ILE A 158 4.25 -7.25 2.95
N GLY A 159 4.25 -6.06 2.39
CA GLY A 159 5.42 -5.36 1.90
C GLY A 159 5.50 -3.94 2.43
N ILE A 160 6.60 -3.27 2.12
CA ILE A 160 6.85 -1.85 2.40
C ILE A 160 7.32 -1.18 1.13
N CYS A 161 6.92 0.05 0.93
CA CYS A 161 7.42 0.91 -0.16
C CYS A 161 7.79 2.30 0.39
N GLY A 162 8.46 3.09 -0.43
CA GLY A 162 8.99 4.39 -0.05
C GLY A 162 10.43 4.34 0.45
N GLU A 163 10.94 5.47 0.94
CA GLU A 163 12.35 5.65 1.32
C GLU A 163 12.78 4.70 2.45
N HIS A 164 11.88 4.40 3.38
CA HIS A 164 12.14 3.47 4.49
C HIS A 164 12.48 2.05 4.03
N GLY A 165 12.03 1.64 2.83
CA GLY A 165 12.42 0.38 2.20
C GLY A 165 13.89 0.31 1.80
N GLY A 166 14.60 1.45 1.77
CA GLY A 166 16.04 1.57 1.54
C GLY A 166 16.87 1.80 2.82
N ASP A 167 16.23 2.07 3.97
CA ASP A 167 16.92 2.33 5.24
C ASP A 167 17.15 1.03 6.03
N PRO A 168 18.41 0.68 6.36
CA PRO A 168 18.71 -0.58 7.07
C PRO A 168 17.99 -0.74 8.41
N ALA A 169 17.83 0.34 9.18
CA ALA A 169 17.15 0.28 10.48
C ALA A 169 15.66 0.01 10.32
N SER A 170 15.03 0.65 9.36
CA SER A 170 13.62 0.44 9.01
C SER A 170 13.37 -0.97 8.47
N ILE A 171 14.27 -1.49 7.61
CA ILE A 171 14.19 -2.87 7.10
C ILE A 171 14.32 -3.88 8.24
N HIS A 172 15.23 -3.64 9.20
CA HIS A 172 15.38 -4.51 10.36
C HIS A 172 14.10 -4.58 11.19
N PHE A 173 13.49 -3.42 11.46
CA PHE A 173 12.19 -3.35 12.13
C PHE A 173 11.11 -4.13 11.37
N CYS A 174 11.00 -3.95 10.05
CA CYS A 174 10.01 -4.65 9.23
C CYS A 174 10.19 -6.17 9.21
N LYS A 175 11.46 -6.65 9.29
CA LYS A 175 11.76 -8.08 9.35
C LYS A 175 11.30 -8.73 10.66
N GLU A 176 11.25 -7.98 11.75
CA GLU A 176 10.85 -8.46 13.06
C GLU A 176 9.33 -8.46 13.28
N ASN A 177 8.55 -7.80 12.39
CA ASN A 177 7.10 -7.68 12.41
C ASN A 177 6.44 -8.39 11.23
#